data_926136f6982b8faffbe309933884b642
#
_entry.id   926136f6982b8faffbe309933884b642
#
_cell.length_a   1.000
_cell.length_b   1.000
_cell.length_c   1.000
_cell.angle_alpha   90.00
_cell.angle_beta   90.00
_cell.angle_gamma   90.00
#
_symmetry.space_group_name_H-M   'P 1'
#
loop_
_entity.id
_entity.type
_entity.pdbx_description
1 polymer ?
#
loop_
_entity_poly.entity_id
_entity_poly.type
_entity_poly.pdbx_seq_one_letter_code
_entity_poly.pdbx_strand_id
1 'polypeptide(L)'
;MTAQQLVDAILGLGVTIQPHPSNEQDCQYQSPDDPGRQDRSSVTLQEGVLLSEWASGHRVMEIGTGLGVSTVALAHHADFVHTIDPSEWVRSALTMPQNVRQWASVEDVPGTFGRIFIDGLHDFASVCKDIESALLMLSPEGQVAFHDMCQSDVRAAVDSFDWKDRIEYPTVGLLTFCMVKA
;
A
#
# COMPACT_ATOMS: atom_id res chain seq x y z
N MET A 1 -2.33 -15.57 0.38
CA MET A 1 -0.87 -15.60 0.70
C MET A 1 -0.67 -16.00 2.15
N THR A 2 0.38 -16.73 2.47
CA THR A 2 0.80 -16.97 3.86
C THR A 2 1.80 -15.92 4.31
N ALA A 3 1.97 -15.72 5.63
CA ALA A 3 3.00 -14.82 6.15
C ALA A 3 4.41 -15.22 5.67
N GLN A 4 4.72 -16.52 5.57
CA GLN A 4 6.01 -16.98 5.06
C GLN A 4 6.21 -16.62 3.57
N GLN A 5 5.19 -16.75 2.75
CA GLN A 5 5.28 -16.34 1.33
C GLN A 5 5.51 -14.83 1.17
N LEU A 6 4.92 -14.01 2.06
CA LEU A 6 5.18 -12.58 2.07
C LEU A 6 6.63 -12.27 2.49
N VAL A 7 7.13 -12.94 3.53
CA VAL A 7 8.54 -12.82 3.95
C VAL A 7 9.49 -13.15 2.80
N ASP A 8 9.27 -14.26 2.11
CA ASP A 8 10.10 -14.68 0.97
C ASP A 8 10.06 -13.66 -0.17
N ALA A 9 8.88 -13.08 -0.45
CA ALA A 9 8.71 -12.04 -1.45
C ALA A 9 9.45 -10.74 -1.08
N ILE A 10 9.38 -10.32 0.18
CA ILE A 10 10.09 -9.13 0.70
C ILE A 10 11.60 -9.31 0.61
N LEU A 11 12.10 -10.49 1.00
CA LEU A 11 13.53 -10.81 0.85
C LEU A 11 13.98 -10.79 -0.62
N GLY A 12 13.09 -11.16 -1.54
CA GLY A 12 13.32 -11.07 -2.99
C GLY A 12 13.49 -9.64 -3.51
N LEU A 13 12.99 -8.62 -2.79
CA LEU A 13 13.23 -7.21 -3.10
C LEU A 13 14.63 -6.73 -2.69
N GLY A 14 15.41 -7.54 -1.96
CA GLY A 14 16.66 -7.14 -1.33
C GLY A 14 16.48 -6.42 0.02
N VAL A 15 15.26 -6.34 0.53
CA VAL A 15 14.94 -5.75 1.84
C VAL A 15 15.26 -6.72 2.95
N THR A 16 15.89 -6.25 4.03
CA THR A 16 16.13 -7.03 5.23
C THR A 16 15.00 -6.85 6.22
N ILE A 17 14.46 -7.96 6.74
CA ILE A 17 13.41 -7.97 7.74
C ILE A 17 14.06 -8.18 9.11
N GLN A 18 13.78 -7.30 10.06
CA GLN A 18 14.18 -7.46 11.46
C GLN A 18 12.94 -7.45 12.36
N PRO A 19 12.85 -8.35 13.37
CA PRO A 19 11.74 -8.29 14.31
C PRO A 19 11.79 -6.98 15.13
N HIS A 20 10.63 -6.37 15.32
CA HIS A 20 10.51 -5.19 16.17
C HIS A 20 10.70 -5.59 17.64
N PRO A 21 11.54 -4.90 18.43
CA PRO A 21 11.85 -5.30 19.81
C PRO A 21 10.66 -5.26 20.79
N SER A 22 9.56 -4.59 20.44
CA SER A 22 8.39 -4.44 21.31
C SER A 22 7.17 -5.30 20.91
N ASN A 23 7.17 -5.90 19.70
CA ASN A 23 6.03 -6.69 19.22
C ASN A 23 6.49 -7.66 18.13
N GLU A 24 6.24 -8.97 18.32
CA GLU A 24 6.59 -10.01 17.32
C GLU A 24 5.81 -9.88 16.01
N GLN A 25 4.73 -9.10 15.98
CA GLN A 25 3.90 -8.87 14.80
C GLN A 25 4.36 -7.67 13.95
N ASP A 26 5.17 -6.78 14.53
CA ASP A 26 5.75 -5.64 13.82
C ASP A 26 7.14 -6.00 13.30
N CYS A 27 7.37 -5.76 12.02
CA CYS A 27 8.68 -5.95 11.40
C CYS A 27 9.31 -4.59 11.12
N GLN A 28 10.62 -4.48 11.35
CA GLN A 28 11.42 -3.38 10.82
C GLN A 28 12.02 -3.82 9.49
N TYR A 29 11.87 -2.99 8.48
CA TYR A 29 12.44 -3.24 7.18
C TYR A 29 13.68 -2.36 7.01
N GLN A 30 14.72 -2.92 6.42
CA GLN A 30 15.99 -2.24 6.19
C GLN A 30 16.22 -2.08 4.70
N SER A 31 16.48 -0.84 4.28
CA SER A 31 16.80 -0.57 2.88
C SER A 31 18.06 -1.32 2.45
N PRO A 32 18.11 -1.93 1.26
CA PRO A 32 19.31 -2.59 0.74
C PRO A 32 20.47 -1.62 0.56
N ASP A 33 20.22 -0.33 0.28
CA ASP A 33 21.27 0.67 0.00
C ASP A 33 21.62 1.56 1.18
N ASP A 34 20.80 1.55 2.25
CA ASP A 34 21.05 2.30 3.48
C ASP A 34 20.76 1.45 4.72
N PRO A 35 21.73 0.66 5.20
CA PRO A 35 21.56 -0.18 6.39
C PRO A 35 21.25 0.59 7.68
N GLY A 36 21.48 1.89 7.71
CA GLY A 36 21.13 2.77 8.84
C GLY A 36 19.67 3.27 8.82
N ARG A 37 19.00 3.19 7.67
CA ARG A 37 17.61 3.58 7.52
C ARG A 37 16.68 2.42 7.88
N GLN A 38 16.09 2.53 9.04
CA GLN A 38 15.01 1.63 9.46
C GLN A 38 13.69 2.30 9.13
N ASP A 39 12.97 1.75 8.17
CA ASP A 39 11.61 2.19 7.86
C ASP A 39 10.62 1.40 8.73
N ARG A 40 9.90 2.11 9.60
CA ARG A 40 8.85 1.55 10.47
C ARG A 40 7.47 1.73 9.85
N SER A 41 7.39 2.38 8.70
CA SER A 41 6.14 2.81 8.05
C SER A 41 5.59 1.80 7.07
N SER A 42 5.98 0.55 7.16
CA SER A 42 5.49 -0.49 6.26
C SER A 42 4.38 -1.30 6.88
N VAL A 43 3.50 -1.84 6.04
CA VAL A 43 2.44 -2.76 6.47
C VAL A 43 3.02 -3.95 7.25
N THR A 44 2.31 -4.40 8.27
CA THR A 44 2.62 -5.64 8.99
C THR A 44 2.41 -6.88 8.11
N LEU A 45 2.93 -8.03 8.50
CA LEU A 45 2.70 -9.29 7.78
C LEU A 45 1.20 -9.64 7.71
N GLN A 46 0.43 -9.34 8.74
CA GLN A 46 -1.02 -9.60 8.75
C GLN A 46 -1.75 -8.68 7.78
N GLU A 47 -1.42 -7.39 7.76
CA GLU A 47 -1.96 -6.43 6.79
C GLU A 47 -1.60 -6.82 5.36
N GLY A 48 -0.35 -7.25 5.12
CA GLY A 48 0.08 -7.75 3.82
C GLY A 48 -0.73 -8.96 3.34
N VAL A 49 -1.06 -9.89 4.22
CA VAL A 49 -1.93 -11.03 3.88
C VAL A 49 -3.34 -10.55 3.49
N LEU A 50 -3.92 -9.62 4.25
CA LEU A 50 -5.24 -9.04 3.94
C LEU A 50 -5.22 -8.28 2.61
N LEU A 51 -4.19 -7.45 2.36
CA LEU A 51 -4.03 -6.73 1.10
C LEU A 51 -3.92 -7.67 -0.10
N SER A 52 -3.18 -8.77 0.05
CA SER A 52 -3.05 -9.78 -0.99
C SER A 52 -4.39 -10.42 -1.36
N GLU A 53 -5.21 -10.76 -0.36
CA GLU A 53 -6.55 -11.34 -0.59
C GLU A 53 -7.50 -10.31 -1.20
N TRP A 54 -7.49 -9.09 -0.70
CA TRP A 54 -8.30 -7.98 -1.20
C TRP A 54 -7.97 -7.60 -2.65
N ALA A 55 -6.70 -7.71 -3.06
CA ALA A 55 -6.23 -7.42 -4.40
C ALA A 55 -6.55 -8.50 -5.43
N SER A 56 -6.98 -9.69 -4.98
CA SER A 56 -7.10 -10.89 -5.81
C SER A 56 -7.98 -10.70 -7.05
N GLY A 57 -7.41 -11.00 -8.24
CA GLY A 57 -8.10 -10.91 -9.52
C GLY A 57 -8.43 -9.48 -9.97
N HIS A 58 -7.77 -8.48 -9.40
CA HIS A 58 -7.98 -7.08 -9.77
C HIS A 58 -6.71 -6.44 -10.32
N ARG A 59 -6.93 -5.42 -11.14
CA ARG A 59 -5.92 -4.43 -11.46
C ARG A 59 -5.87 -3.42 -10.30
N VAL A 60 -4.67 -3.25 -9.73
CA VAL A 60 -4.45 -2.46 -8.52
C VAL A 60 -3.60 -1.23 -8.82
N MET A 61 -3.94 -0.10 -8.21
CA MET A 61 -3.07 1.07 -8.09
C MET A 61 -2.64 1.23 -6.63
N GLU A 62 -1.38 1.51 -6.41
CA GLU A 62 -0.81 1.82 -5.10
C GLU A 62 -0.17 3.21 -5.14
N ILE A 63 -0.53 4.07 -4.19
CA ILE A 63 0.09 5.39 -3.98
C ILE A 63 0.96 5.28 -2.73
N GLY A 64 2.29 5.34 -2.92
CA GLY A 64 3.29 5.10 -1.90
C GLY A 64 3.91 3.71 -2.00
N THR A 65 5.04 3.59 -2.72
CA THR A 65 5.78 2.32 -2.86
C THR A 65 6.64 2.02 -1.64
N GLY A 66 7.29 3.06 -1.09
CA GLY A 66 8.22 2.92 0.03
C GLY A 66 9.27 1.83 -0.22
N LEU A 67 9.38 0.86 0.67
CA LEU A 67 10.26 -0.31 0.53
C LEU A 67 9.64 -1.46 -0.29
N GLY A 68 8.46 -1.30 -0.86
CA GLY A 68 7.80 -2.28 -1.71
C GLY A 68 7.11 -3.44 -0.97
N VAL A 69 6.99 -3.37 0.34
CA VAL A 69 6.40 -4.45 1.16
C VAL A 69 4.92 -4.66 0.84
N SER A 70 4.13 -3.58 0.84
CA SER A 70 2.73 -3.60 0.40
C SER A 70 2.61 -3.95 -1.08
N THR A 71 3.53 -3.44 -1.91
CA THR A 71 3.56 -3.72 -3.35
C THR A 71 3.64 -5.22 -3.64
N VAL A 72 4.56 -5.96 -2.99
CA VAL A 72 4.68 -7.42 -3.21
C VAL A 72 3.52 -8.19 -2.62
N ALA A 73 2.94 -7.71 -1.53
CA ALA A 73 1.73 -8.29 -0.96
C ALA A 73 0.55 -8.18 -1.93
N LEU A 74 0.31 -6.98 -2.47
CA LEU A 74 -0.71 -6.74 -3.50
C LEU A 74 -0.45 -7.58 -4.75
N ALA A 75 0.78 -7.60 -5.25
CA ALA A 75 1.16 -8.30 -6.48
C ALA A 75 1.00 -9.82 -6.41
N HIS A 76 0.93 -10.40 -5.21
CA HIS A 76 0.86 -11.85 -5.06
C HIS A 76 -0.40 -12.47 -5.67
N HIS A 77 -1.55 -11.79 -5.57
CA HIS A 77 -2.82 -12.27 -6.13
C HIS A 77 -3.49 -11.29 -7.10
N ALA A 78 -2.98 -10.06 -7.24
CA ALA A 78 -3.47 -9.11 -8.22
C ALA A 78 -3.14 -9.56 -9.66
N ASP A 79 -3.99 -9.19 -10.62
CA ASP A 79 -3.68 -9.35 -12.04
C ASP A 79 -2.48 -8.50 -12.43
N PHE A 80 -2.44 -7.26 -11.96
CA PHE A 80 -1.36 -6.31 -12.21
C PHE A 80 -1.38 -5.17 -11.18
N VAL A 81 -0.20 -4.71 -10.75
CA VAL A 81 -0.03 -3.58 -9.82
C VAL A 81 0.70 -2.43 -10.50
N HIS A 82 0.13 -1.24 -10.40
CA HIS A 82 0.77 0.02 -10.72
C HIS A 82 1.10 0.72 -9.41
N THR A 83 2.38 0.77 -9.03
CA THR A 83 2.82 1.43 -7.80
C THR A 83 3.48 2.76 -8.12
N ILE A 84 3.22 3.77 -7.30
CA ILE A 84 3.61 5.16 -7.54
C ILE A 84 4.46 5.65 -6.38
N ASP A 85 5.66 6.15 -6.70
CA ASP A 85 6.52 6.83 -5.75
C ASP A 85 7.34 7.90 -6.49
N PRO A 86 7.34 9.16 -6.05
CA PRO A 86 8.12 10.22 -6.69
C PRO A 86 9.62 10.05 -6.52
N SER A 87 10.07 9.25 -5.54
CA SER A 87 11.49 9.00 -5.27
C SER A 87 12.12 8.15 -6.37
N GLU A 88 13.09 8.70 -7.08
CA GLU A 88 13.88 7.96 -8.08
C GLU A 88 14.66 6.81 -7.42
N TRP A 89 15.12 7.01 -6.19
CA TRP A 89 15.81 5.98 -5.43
C TRP A 89 14.90 4.76 -5.21
N VAL A 90 13.66 4.95 -4.76
CA VAL A 90 12.70 3.85 -4.57
C VAL A 90 12.53 3.05 -5.87
N ARG A 91 12.33 3.75 -6.98
CA ARG A 91 12.11 3.11 -8.28
C ARG A 91 13.33 2.37 -8.84
N SER A 92 14.55 2.78 -8.44
CA SER A 92 15.79 2.17 -8.93
C SER A 92 16.36 1.08 -8.03
N ALA A 93 16.08 1.13 -6.71
CA ALA A 93 16.68 0.22 -5.74
C ALA A 93 15.96 -1.13 -5.63
N LEU A 94 14.65 -1.18 -5.97
CA LEU A 94 13.83 -2.35 -5.74
C LEU A 94 13.66 -3.22 -7.00
N THR A 95 13.82 -4.53 -6.84
CA THR A 95 13.54 -5.51 -7.91
C THR A 95 12.08 -5.97 -7.82
N MET A 96 11.19 -5.36 -8.58
CA MET A 96 9.77 -5.64 -8.55
C MET A 96 9.37 -6.95 -9.24
N PRO A 97 8.28 -7.61 -8.80
CA PRO A 97 7.65 -8.73 -9.51
C PRO A 97 7.27 -8.37 -10.96
N GLN A 98 7.15 -9.38 -11.83
CA GLN A 98 6.86 -9.17 -13.26
C GLN A 98 5.50 -8.51 -13.52
N ASN A 99 4.52 -8.68 -12.62
CA ASN A 99 3.21 -8.05 -12.69
C ASN A 99 3.14 -6.70 -11.97
N VAL A 100 4.28 -6.04 -11.75
CA VAL A 100 4.37 -4.71 -11.12
C VAL A 100 5.03 -3.72 -12.07
N ARG A 101 4.45 -2.52 -12.16
CA ARG A 101 5.06 -1.39 -12.85
C ARG A 101 5.14 -0.18 -11.93
N GLN A 102 6.33 0.41 -11.84
CA GLN A 102 6.59 1.61 -11.05
C GLN A 102 6.41 2.88 -11.89
N TRP A 103 5.86 3.92 -11.24
CA TRP A 103 5.59 5.22 -11.82
C TRP A 103 6.11 6.34 -10.91
N ALA A 104 6.41 7.49 -11.48
CA ALA A 104 6.84 8.67 -10.72
C ALA A 104 5.63 9.49 -10.22
N SER A 105 4.51 9.43 -10.93
CA SER A 105 3.35 10.28 -10.70
C SER A 105 2.06 9.55 -11.07
N VAL A 106 0.97 9.90 -10.40
CA VAL A 106 -0.38 9.35 -10.67
C VAL A 106 -0.84 9.72 -12.08
N GLU A 107 -0.51 10.91 -12.54
CA GLU A 107 -0.91 11.42 -13.85
C GLU A 107 -0.37 10.60 -15.03
N ASP A 108 0.72 9.86 -14.82
CA ASP A 108 1.33 9.01 -15.85
C ASP A 108 0.68 7.61 -15.91
N VAL A 109 -0.13 7.24 -14.91
CA VAL A 109 -0.70 5.88 -14.81
C VAL A 109 -1.92 5.73 -15.70
N PRO A 110 -1.94 4.76 -16.63
CA PRO A 110 -3.05 4.61 -17.56
C PRO A 110 -4.20 3.76 -17.01
N GLY A 111 -5.44 4.15 -17.33
CA GLY A 111 -6.63 3.33 -17.18
C GLY A 111 -7.32 3.46 -15.82
N THR A 112 -8.19 2.49 -15.52
CA THR A 112 -8.97 2.43 -14.28
C THR A 112 -8.65 1.18 -13.47
N PHE A 113 -9.01 1.19 -12.17
CA PHE A 113 -8.58 0.19 -11.19
C PHE A 113 -9.75 -0.33 -10.37
N GLY A 114 -9.81 -1.64 -10.16
CA GLY A 114 -10.77 -2.25 -9.25
C GLY A 114 -10.40 -2.08 -7.78
N ARG A 115 -9.11 -1.86 -7.52
CA ARG A 115 -8.56 -1.65 -6.17
C ARG A 115 -7.53 -0.54 -6.20
N ILE A 116 -7.60 0.37 -5.22
CA ILE A 116 -6.61 1.43 -5.04
C ILE A 116 -6.17 1.44 -3.58
N PHE A 117 -4.88 1.31 -3.32
CA PHE A 117 -4.28 1.36 -1.99
C PHE A 117 -3.53 2.69 -1.82
N ILE A 118 -3.81 3.42 -0.74
CA ILE A 118 -3.21 4.72 -0.41
C ILE A 118 -2.40 4.58 0.87
N ASP A 119 -1.09 4.73 0.74
CA ASP A 119 -0.07 4.69 1.80
C ASP A 119 1.09 5.65 1.45
N GLY A 120 0.74 6.86 1.05
CA GLY A 120 1.66 7.91 0.62
C GLY A 120 2.10 8.83 1.76
N LEU A 121 2.04 10.15 1.56
CA LEU A 121 2.27 11.13 2.61
C LEU A 121 1.08 11.19 3.57
N HIS A 122 1.33 11.42 4.85
CA HIS A 122 0.32 11.30 5.90
C HIS A 122 -0.22 12.66 6.40
N ASP A 123 0.08 13.77 5.72
CA ASP A 123 -0.57 15.04 6.01
C ASP A 123 -1.95 15.13 5.34
N PHE A 124 -2.87 15.86 5.97
CA PHE A 124 -4.28 15.96 5.54
C PHE A 124 -4.43 16.34 4.06
N ALA A 125 -3.66 17.34 3.59
CA ALA A 125 -3.80 17.85 2.23
C ALA A 125 -3.32 16.85 1.17
N SER A 126 -2.21 16.16 1.45
CA SER A 126 -1.68 15.11 0.58
C SER A 126 -2.64 13.93 0.48
N VAL A 127 -3.16 13.46 1.61
CA VAL A 127 -4.14 12.35 1.61
C VAL A 127 -5.43 12.72 0.87
N CYS A 128 -5.95 13.94 1.04
CA CYS A 128 -7.12 14.41 0.27
C CYS A 128 -6.83 14.39 -1.24
N LYS A 129 -5.66 14.87 -1.67
CA LYS A 129 -5.26 14.85 -3.09
C LYS A 129 -5.15 13.43 -3.63
N ASP A 130 -4.60 12.50 -2.86
CA ASP A 130 -4.48 11.10 -3.25
C ASP A 130 -5.86 10.45 -3.37
N ILE A 131 -6.80 10.76 -2.45
CA ILE A 131 -8.20 10.31 -2.53
C ILE A 131 -8.87 10.86 -3.79
N GLU A 132 -8.77 12.17 -4.06
CA GLU A 132 -9.34 12.78 -5.26
C GLU A 132 -8.83 12.11 -6.54
N SER A 133 -7.53 11.86 -6.62
CA SER A 133 -6.90 11.16 -7.74
C SER A 133 -7.41 9.72 -7.87
N ALA A 134 -7.51 9.01 -6.74
CA ALA A 134 -8.01 7.65 -6.69
C ALA A 134 -9.47 7.57 -7.20
N LEU A 135 -10.34 8.48 -6.75
CA LEU A 135 -11.75 8.49 -7.15
C LEU A 135 -11.94 8.70 -8.66
N LEU A 136 -11.06 9.47 -9.31
CA LEU A 136 -11.08 9.66 -10.76
C LEU A 136 -10.67 8.42 -11.55
N MET A 137 -9.88 7.54 -10.93
CA MET A 137 -9.31 6.34 -11.58
C MET A 137 -9.97 5.04 -11.11
N LEU A 138 -10.90 5.13 -10.16
CA LEU A 138 -11.59 3.94 -9.65
C LEU A 138 -12.64 3.46 -10.64
N SER A 139 -12.67 2.15 -10.89
CA SER A 139 -13.73 1.52 -11.70
C SER A 139 -15.06 1.49 -10.92
N PRO A 140 -16.21 1.34 -11.60
CA PRO A 140 -17.47 1.08 -10.91
C PRO A 140 -17.34 -0.10 -9.93
N GLU A 141 -17.92 0.02 -8.73
CA GLU A 141 -17.82 -0.96 -7.63
C GLU A 141 -16.39 -1.21 -7.12
N GLY A 142 -15.44 -0.37 -7.52
CA GLY A 142 -14.07 -0.42 -7.00
C GLY A 142 -14.00 -0.04 -5.52
N GLN A 143 -12.88 -0.37 -4.91
CA GLN A 143 -12.62 -0.11 -3.49
C GLN A 143 -11.29 0.63 -3.32
N VAL A 144 -11.26 1.52 -2.31
CA VAL A 144 -10.03 2.17 -1.87
C VAL A 144 -9.68 1.64 -0.49
N ALA A 145 -8.41 1.30 -0.28
CA ALA A 145 -7.87 0.93 1.03
C ALA A 145 -6.88 1.99 1.50
N PHE A 146 -6.86 2.25 2.80
CA PHE A 146 -6.00 3.23 3.45
C PHE A 146 -5.17 2.57 4.53
N HIS A 147 -3.90 2.95 4.60
CA HIS A 147 -3.03 2.62 5.72
C HIS A 147 -2.97 3.76 6.73
N ASP A 148 -2.32 3.52 7.87
CA ASP A 148 -2.04 4.54 8.91
C ASP A 148 -3.26 5.29 9.46
N MET A 149 -4.41 4.65 9.53
CA MET A 149 -5.65 5.23 10.07
C MET A 149 -5.55 5.64 11.56
N CYS A 150 -4.49 5.28 12.27
CA CYS A 150 -4.19 5.77 13.61
C CYS A 150 -3.68 7.22 13.61
N GLN A 151 -3.17 7.72 12.47
CA GLN A 151 -2.72 9.10 12.33
C GLN A 151 -3.92 10.03 12.15
N SER A 152 -3.97 11.12 12.94
CA SER A 152 -5.11 12.04 12.97
C SER A 152 -5.42 12.67 11.62
N ASP A 153 -4.39 13.04 10.85
CA ASP A 153 -4.56 13.71 9.56
C ASP A 153 -5.05 12.75 8.48
N VAL A 154 -4.55 11.51 8.47
CA VAL A 154 -5.04 10.45 7.58
C VAL A 154 -6.52 10.17 7.86
N ARG A 155 -6.86 9.93 9.14
CA ARG A 155 -8.25 9.70 9.55
C ARG A 155 -9.16 10.87 9.19
N ALA A 156 -8.75 12.10 9.49
CA ALA A 156 -9.54 13.30 9.18
C ALA A 156 -9.76 13.46 7.67
N ALA A 157 -8.75 13.18 6.84
CA ALA A 157 -8.90 13.21 5.39
C ALA A 157 -9.89 12.15 4.91
N VAL A 158 -9.75 10.90 5.33
CA VAL A 158 -10.69 9.82 4.97
C VAL A 158 -12.10 10.13 5.43
N ASP A 159 -12.29 10.64 6.65
CA ASP A 159 -13.59 11.00 7.22
C ASP A 159 -14.26 12.20 6.51
N SER A 160 -13.50 13.01 5.78
CA SER A 160 -14.02 14.15 5.00
C SER A 160 -14.73 13.76 3.71
N PHE A 161 -14.58 12.51 3.25
CA PHE A 161 -15.23 11.98 2.06
C PHE A 161 -16.46 11.13 2.41
N ASP A 162 -17.47 11.12 1.52
CA ASP A 162 -18.71 10.38 1.71
C ASP A 162 -18.61 8.97 1.09
N TRP A 163 -18.32 7.97 1.91
CA TRP A 163 -18.19 6.57 1.50
C TRP A 163 -19.54 5.83 1.58
N LYS A 164 -19.79 4.87 0.67
CA LYS A 164 -20.96 4.01 0.69
C LYS A 164 -20.90 3.03 1.87
N ASP A 165 -19.75 2.37 2.00
CA ASP A 165 -19.44 1.42 3.06
C ASP A 165 -18.01 1.62 3.51
N ARG A 166 -17.75 1.32 4.79
CA ARG A 166 -16.42 1.37 5.37
C ARG A 166 -16.21 0.17 6.30
N ILE A 167 -15.14 -0.56 6.08
CA ILE A 167 -14.75 -1.71 6.90
C ILE A 167 -13.40 -1.40 7.54
N GLU A 168 -13.37 -1.27 8.85
CA GLU A 168 -12.14 -1.10 9.62
C GLU A 168 -11.69 -2.45 10.17
N TYR A 169 -10.38 -2.72 10.15
CA TYR A 169 -9.78 -3.89 10.76
C TYR A 169 -9.04 -3.52 12.04
N PRO A 170 -9.74 -3.38 13.17
CA PRO A 170 -9.15 -2.87 14.42
C PRO A 170 -8.11 -3.84 15.03
N THR A 171 -8.18 -5.12 14.68
CA THR A 171 -7.20 -6.12 15.14
C THR A 171 -5.87 -6.07 14.38
N VAL A 172 -5.85 -5.41 13.23
CA VAL A 172 -4.67 -5.20 12.38
C VAL A 172 -4.30 -3.71 12.36
N GLY A 173 -5.01 -2.91 13.11
CA GLY A 173 -4.74 -1.57 13.64
C GLY A 173 -4.71 -0.41 12.64
N LEU A 174 -4.33 -0.61 11.39
CA LEU A 174 -3.97 0.48 10.50
C LEU A 174 -4.69 0.47 9.15
N LEU A 175 -5.36 -0.63 8.77
CA LEU A 175 -6.07 -0.74 7.49
C LEU A 175 -7.55 -0.39 7.59
N THR A 176 -8.04 0.36 6.61
CA THR A 176 -9.46 0.63 6.38
C THR A 176 -9.77 0.47 4.90
N PHE A 177 -10.83 -0.27 4.58
CA PHE A 177 -11.35 -0.43 3.22
C PHE A 177 -12.63 0.37 3.05
N CYS A 178 -12.69 1.20 2.01
CA CYS A 178 -13.83 2.03 1.69
C CYS A 178 -14.40 1.68 0.32
N MET A 179 -15.73 1.68 0.21
CA MET A 179 -16.45 1.56 -1.05
C MET A 179 -17.00 2.93 -1.44
N VAL A 180 -16.89 3.27 -2.71
CA VAL A 180 -17.43 4.52 -3.25
C VAL A 180 -18.93 4.37 -3.48
N LYS A 181 -19.69 5.44 -3.22
CA LYS A 181 -21.09 5.52 -3.64
C LYS A 181 -21.16 5.50 -5.17
N ALA A 182 -21.99 4.59 -5.69
CA ALA A 182 -22.29 4.51 -7.11
C ALA A 182 -23.11 5.71 -7.56
#